data_cf432fa51ad8a874cf870d92cbdb2989
#
_entry.id   cf432fa51ad8a874cf870d92cbdb2989
#
_cell.length_a   1.000
_cell.length_b   1.000
_cell.length_c   1.000
_cell.angle_alpha   90.00
_cell.angle_beta   90.00
_cell.angle_gamma   90.00
#
_symmetry.space_group_name_H-M   'P 1'
#
loop_
_entity.id
_entity.type
_entity.pdbx_description
1 polymer ?
#
loop_
_entity_poly.entity_id
_entity_poly.type
_entity_poly.pdbx_seq_one_letter_code
_entity_poly.pdbx_strand_id
1 'polypeptide(L)'
;MQDYTAETWVQAADDETPTSLRLLPVRPNPSSRSFQIRHHVPRRGTFRLSVVDVRGRTVRVLTHRELLPGWYDSSWDGRDSAGREAASGTYFLRIEGQGAVETKKLVLMR
;
A
#
# COMPACT_ATOMS: atom_id res chain seq x y z
N MET A 1 16.91 15.50 10.88
CA MET A 1 16.88 15.13 10.44
C MET A 1 16.74 14.74 10.06
N GLN A 2 16.44 14.57 10.03
CA GLN A 2 16.26 14.11 9.54
C GLN A 2 16.08 13.70 8.91
N ASP A 3 15.84 13.38 8.89
CA ASP A 3 15.57 12.88 8.08
C ASP A 3 15.31 12.49 7.72
N TYR A 4 15.04 12.04 7.78
CA TYR A 4 14.71 11.52 7.21
C TYR A 4 14.78 11.21 7.00
N THR A 5 14.61 11.12 7.05
CA THR A 5 14.56 10.76 6.75
C THR A 5 14.46 10.43 6.79
N ALA A 6 14.36 10.25 6.93
CA ALA A 6 14.21 9.96 6.83
C ALA A 6 14.05 10.00 6.94
N GLU A 7 13.94 9.98 6.83
CA GLU A 7 13.72 10.03 6.78
C GLU A 7 13.42 10.25 7.01
N THR A 8 13.28 10.17 6.95
CA THR A 8 12.92 10.32 6.97
C THR A 8 12.38 10.31 7.26
N TRP A 9 12.25 10.00 7.37
CA TRP A 9 11.63 9.87 7.68
C TRP A 9 11.26 10.18 8.39
N VAL A 10 11.15 10.20 8.57
CA VAL A 10 10.86 10.43 9.13
C VAL A 10 10.63 10.79 9.82
N GLN A 11 10.40 10.91 10.14
CA GLN A 11 10.26 11.29 10.62
C GLN A 11 10.06 11.82 11.29
N ALA A 12 10.02 11.95 11.57
CA ALA A 12 9.97 12.27 12.07
C ALA A 12 9.65 12.61 12.79
N ALA A 13 9.79 12.73 12.88
CA ALA A 13 9.71 12.82 13.46
C ALA A 13 9.14 12.55 13.85
N ASP A 14 9.16 12.67 13.80
CA ASP A 14 8.80 12.34 14.28
C ASP A 14 8.23 11.33 14.50
N ASP A 15 8.28 10.84 14.11
CA ASP A 15 8.12 9.67 14.92
C ASP A 15 6.78 9.52 15.62
N GLU A 16 5.92 10.39 15.34
CA GLU A 16 4.59 10.29 15.88
C GLU A 16 3.85 9.14 15.22
N THR A 17 3.19 8.33 16.04
CA THR A 17 2.35 7.27 15.51
C THR A 17 1.09 7.90 14.90
N PRO A 18 0.77 7.61 13.64
CA PRO A 18 -0.44 8.14 13.02
C PRO A 18 -1.68 7.72 13.80
N THR A 19 -2.67 8.61 13.85
CA THR A 19 -3.94 8.32 14.51
C THR A 19 -5.00 7.86 13.51
N SER A 20 -4.63 7.78 12.23
CA SER A 20 -5.55 7.35 11.18
C SER A 20 -4.89 6.28 10.33
N LEU A 21 -5.69 5.63 9.50
CA LEU A 21 -5.20 4.70 8.50
C LEU A 21 -4.32 5.47 7.53
N ARG A 22 -3.10 5.00 7.29
CA ARG A 22 -2.15 5.67 6.42
C ARG A 22 -1.55 4.69 5.43
N LEU A 23 -1.46 5.12 4.19
CA LEU A 23 -0.78 4.38 3.15
C LEU A 23 0.35 5.26 2.65
N LEU A 24 1.58 4.80 2.81
CA LEU A 24 2.75 5.56 2.38
C LEU A 24 2.94 5.44 0.88
N PRO A 25 3.71 6.35 0.26
CA PRO A 25 4.02 6.23 -1.16
C PRO A 25 4.64 4.87 -1.47
N VAL A 26 4.19 4.27 -2.56
CA VAL A 26 4.65 2.96 -3.01
C VAL A 26 5.99 3.11 -3.71
N ARG A 27 6.91 2.17 -3.51
CA ARG A 27 8.23 2.23 -4.12
C ARG A 27 8.67 0.89 -4.68
N PRO A 28 9.46 0.89 -5.77
CA PRO A 28 9.68 2.01 -6.69
C PRO A 28 8.41 2.29 -7.48
N ASN A 29 8.29 3.50 -8.02
CA ASN A 29 7.08 3.85 -8.74
C ASN A 29 7.43 4.91 -9.79
N PRO A 30 7.48 4.57 -11.08
CA PRO A 30 7.05 3.30 -11.68
C PRO A 30 7.96 2.12 -11.35
N SER A 31 7.47 0.93 -11.58
CA SER A 31 8.26 -0.28 -11.42
C SER A 31 7.96 -1.25 -12.57
N SER A 32 8.95 -2.05 -12.91
CA SER A 32 8.79 -3.07 -13.95
C SER A 32 8.45 -4.44 -13.38
N ARG A 33 8.53 -4.60 -12.06
CA ARG A 33 8.36 -5.93 -11.44
C ARG A 33 7.51 -5.91 -10.20
N SER A 34 7.99 -5.21 -9.16
CA SER A 34 7.34 -5.31 -7.85
C SER A 34 7.33 -3.95 -7.19
N PHE A 35 6.44 -3.82 -6.23
CA PHE A 35 6.23 -2.60 -5.47
C PHE A 35 6.28 -2.93 -3.99
N GLN A 36 6.98 -2.10 -3.22
CA GLN A 36 7.04 -2.23 -1.77
C GLN A 36 6.02 -1.29 -1.16
N ILE A 37 5.27 -1.79 -0.21
CA ILE A 37 4.09 -1.13 0.34
C ILE A 37 4.22 -1.08 1.85
N ARG A 38 4.00 0.11 2.42
CA ARG A 38 3.98 0.25 3.87
C ARG A 38 2.75 1.00 4.30
N HIS A 39 2.05 0.47 5.31
CA HIS A 39 0.84 1.11 5.78
C HIS A 39 0.73 1.00 7.29
N HIS A 40 -0.06 1.90 7.88
CA HIS A 40 -0.28 1.98 9.32
C HIS A 40 -1.74 1.72 9.64
N VAL A 41 -1.96 0.83 10.61
CA VAL A 41 -3.29 0.50 11.13
C VAL A 41 -3.42 1.20 12.48
N PRO A 42 -4.42 2.10 12.65
CA PRO A 42 -4.52 2.87 13.90
C PRO A 42 -5.17 2.10 15.03
N ARG A 43 -6.06 1.15 14.71
CA ARG A 43 -6.79 0.36 15.70
C ARG A 43 -6.99 -1.03 15.16
N ARG A 44 -7.12 -1.99 16.06
CA ARG A 44 -7.42 -3.37 15.69
C ARG A 44 -8.70 -3.42 14.85
N GLY A 45 -8.66 -4.17 13.78
CA GLY A 45 -9.83 -4.38 12.94
C GLY A 45 -9.50 -5.16 11.70
N THR A 46 -10.52 -5.41 10.89
CA THR A 46 -10.36 -6.12 9.62
C THR A 46 -10.07 -5.10 8.54
N PHE A 47 -8.97 -5.36 7.81
CA PHE A 47 -8.52 -4.49 6.72
C PHE A 47 -8.31 -5.29 5.46
N ARG A 48 -8.55 -4.64 4.33
CA ARG A 48 -8.33 -5.22 3.02
C ARG A 48 -7.41 -4.32 2.23
N LEU A 49 -6.27 -4.89 1.81
CA LEU A 49 -5.29 -4.22 0.96
C LEU A 49 -5.34 -4.89 -0.39
N SER A 50 -5.63 -4.13 -1.44
CA SER A 50 -5.81 -4.69 -2.76
C SER A 50 -5.25 -3.77 -3.83
N VAL A 51 -4.97 -4.37 -4.99
CA VAL A 51 -4.60 -3.65 -6.21
C VAL A 51 -5.81 -3.65 -7.11
N VAL A 52 -6.23 -2.47 -7.57
CA VAL A 52 -7.35 -2.33 -8.49
C VAL A 52 -6.89 -1.62 -9.75
N ASP A 53 -7.59 -1.89 -10.87
CA ASP A 53 -7.28 -1.23 -12.13
C ASP A 53 -8.05 0.09 -12.25
N VAL A 54 -7.89 0.77 -13.38
CA VAL A 54 -8.52 2.09 -13.60
C VAL A 54 -10.04 2.02 -13.65
N ARG A 55 -10.61 0.83 -13.82
CA ARG A 55 -12.06 0.64 -13.82
C ARG A 55 -12.56 0.26 -12.43
N GLY A 56 -11.67 0.17 -11.45
CA GLY A 56 -12.04 -0.21 -10.10
C GLY A 56 -12.14 -1.70 -9.87
N ARG A 57 -11.75 -2.54 -10.86
CA ARG A 57 -11.79 -3.99 -10.69
C ARG A 57 -10.60 -4.45 -9.88
N THR A 58 -10.82 -5.38 -8.97
CA THR A 58 -9.76 -5.95 -8.17
C THR A 58 -8.87 -6.82 -9.04
N VAL A 59 -7.58 -6.49 -9.07
CA VAL A 59 -6.55 -7.27 -9.76
C VAL A 59 -5.98 -8.32 -8.81
N ARG A 60 -5.72 -7.93 -7.58
CA ARG A 60 -5.14 -8.82 -6.58
C ARG A 60 -5.49 -8.33 -5.19
N VAL A 61 -5.83 -9.26 -4.30
CA VAL A 61 -5.96 -8.96 -2.88
C VAL A 61 -4.65 -9.37 -2.21
N LEU A 62 -3.98 -8.41 -1.60
CA LEU A 62 -2.69 -8.66 -0.94
C LEU A 62 -2.88 -9.09 0.50
N THR A 63 -3.84 -8.49 1.19
CA THR A 63 -4.13 -8.78 2.59
C THR A 63 -5.62 -8.59 2.82
N HIS A 64 -6.23 -9.50 3.54
CA HIS A 64 -7.62 -9.35 3.95
C HIS A 64 -7.79 -10.14 5.24
N ARG A 65 -7.56 -9.48 6.36
CA ARG A 65 -7.62 -10.14 7.66
C ARG A 65 -7.67 -9.11 8.78
N GLU A 66 -7.83 -9.61 9.99
CA GLU A 66 -7.76 -8.76 11.17
C GLU A 66 -6.30 -8.42 11.45
N LEU A 67 -6.04 -7.13 11.70
CA LEU A 67 -4.72 -6.61 12.00
C LEU A 67 -4.75 -5.87 13.33
N LEU A 68 -3.66 -5.97 14.07
CA LEU A 68 -3.44 -5.19 15.28
C LEU A 68 -2.89 -3.81 14.92
N PRO A 69 -3.00 -2.82 15.81
CA PRO A 69 -2.41 -1.51 15.52
C PRO A 69 -0.92 -1.63 15.22
N GLY A 70 -0.44 -0.86 14.28
CA GLY A 70 0.98 -0.84 13.96
C GLY A 70 1.27 -0.64 12.50
N TRP A 71 2.55 -0.76 12.17
CA TRP A 71 3.06 -0.65 10.81
C TRP A 71 3.19 -2.02 10.19
N TYR A 72 2.86 -2.09 8.89
CA TYR A 72 2.91 -3.35 8.12
C TYR A 72 3.60 -3.11 6.80
N ASP A 73 4.35 -4.11 6.36
CA ASP A 73 5.00 -4.12 5.06
C ASP A 73 4.40 -5.22 4.22
N SER A 74 4.18 -4.89 2.95
CA SER A 74 3.64 -5.82 1.97
C SER A 74 4.34 -5.56 0.65
N SER A 75 4.09 -6.41 -0.34
CA SER A 75 4.60 -6.19 -1.69
C SER A 75 3.61 -6.73 -2.70
N TRP A 76 3.64 -6.12 -3.90
CA TRP A 76 2.89 -6.63 -5.03
C TRP A 76 3.89 -7.01 -6.11
N ASP A 77 3.77 -8.22 -6.62
CA ASP A 77 4.70 -8.76 -7.61
C ASP A 77 4.27 -8.48 -9.04
N GLY A 78 3.26 -7.63 -9.26
CA GLY A 78 2.77 -7.31 -10.58
C GLY A 78 1.92 -8.39 -11.22
N ARG A 79 1.42 -9.33 -10.43
CA ARG A 79 0.59 -10.42 -10.95
C ARG A 79 -0.83 -10.31 -10.44
N ASP A 80 -1.77 -10.80 -11.26
CA ASP A 80 -3.17 -10.84 -10.87
C ASP A 80 -3.44 -12.05 -9.97
N SER A 81 -4.70 -12.22 -9.57
CA SER A 81 -5.08 -13.30 -8.64
C SER A 81 -4.91 -14.67 -9.24
N ALA A 82 -4.82 -14.78 -10.57
CA ALA A 82 -4.57 -16.06 -11.24
C ALA A 82 -3.08 -16.32 -11.44
N GLY A 83 -2.21 -15.43 -10.96
CA GLY A 83 -0.77 -15.57 -11.08
C GLY A 83 -0.21 -15.11 -12.41
N ARG A 84 -1.03 -14.50 -13.27
CA ARG A 84 -0.59 -14.00 -14.57
C ARG A 84 -0.05 -12.58 -14.41
N GLU A 85 0.91 -12.24 -15.24
CA GLU A 85 1.46 -10.89 -15.24
C GLU A 85 0.40 -9.88 -15.66
N ALA A 86 0.19 -8.87 -14.83
CA ALA A 86 -0.73 -7.80 -15.16
C ALA A 86 -0.11 -6.94 -16.27
N ALA A 87 -0.96 -6.35 -17.10
CA ALA A 87 -0.51 -5.52 -18.20
C ALA A 87 0.12 -4.24 -17.68
N SER A 88 1.08 -3.70 -18.43
CA SER A 88 1.63 -2.38 -18.13
C SER A 88 0.51 -1.36 -18.09
N GLY A 89 0.57 -0.45 -17.13
CA GLY A 89 -0.45 0.58 -17.02
C GLY A 89 -0.54 1.12 -15.60
N THR A 90 -1.61 1.87 -15.39
CA THR A 90 -1.88 2.50 -14.10
C THR A 90 -2.78 1.61 -13.27
N TYR A 91 -2.41 1.47 -12.00
CA TYR A 91 -3.17 0.73 -11.00
C TYR A 91 -3.29 1.58 -9.74
N PHE A 92 -4.15 1.17 -8.85
CA PHE A 92 -4.31 1.84 -7.57
C PHE A 92 -4.20 0.80 -6.46
N LEU A 93 -3.38 1.14 -5.50
CA LEU A 93 -3.30 0.39 -4.27
C LEU A 93 -4.32 0.97 -3.32
N ARG A 94 -5.15 0.12 -2.74
CA ARG A 94 -6.25 0.57 -1.91
C ARG A 94 -6.27 -0.23 -0.61
N ILE A 95 -6.27 0.50 0.50
CA ILE A 95 -6.49 -0.13 1.80
C ILE A 95 -7.78 0.41 2.39
N GLU A 96 -8.59 -0.48 2.92
CA GLU A 96 -9.87 -0.11 3.49
C GLU A 96 -10.17 -0.93 4.72
N GLY A 97 -10.84 -0.29 5.67
CA GLY A 97 -11.27 -0.92 6.90
C GLY A 97 -11.77 0.13 7.88
N GLN A 98 -12.69 -0.26 8.74
CA GLN A 98 -13.23 0.61 9.80
C GLN A 98 -13.73 1.96 9.27
N GLY A 99 -14.39 1.93 8.11
CA GLY A 99 -14.97 3.13 7.53
C GLY A 99 -13.98 4.08 6.87
N ALA A 100 -12.71 3.69 6.77
CA ALA A 100 -11.68 4.52 6.16
C ALA A 100 -11.13 3.85 4.90
N VAL A 101 -10.70 4.66 3.95
CA VAL A 101 -10.10 4.21 2.69
C VAL A 101 -8.93 5.12 2.38
N GLU A 102 -7.80 4.52 2.01
CA GLU A 102 -6.64 5.25 1.49
C GLU A 102 -6.24 4.62 0.17
N THR A 103 -5.84 5.45 -0.79
CA THR A 103 -5.49 4.99 -2.13
C THR A 103 -4.19 5.65 -2.56
N LYS A 104 -3.34 4.87 -3.25
CA LYS A 104 -2.11 5.38 -3.87
C LYS A 104 -2.04 4.86 -5.29
N LYS A 105 -1.69 5.74 -6.21
CA LYS A 105 -1.50 5.38 -7.61
C LYS A 105 -0.15 4.70 -7.77
N LEU A 106 -0.11 3.68 -8.62
CA LEU A 106 1.14 3.07 -9.02
C LEU A 106 1.14 2.79 -10.52
N VAL A 107 2.31 2.76 -11.11
CA VAL A 107 2.48 2.57 -12.54
C VAL A 107 3.39 1.37 -12.77
N LEU A 108 2.85 0.37 -13.47
CA LEU A 108 3.59 -0.83 -13.84
C LEU A 108 4.07 -0.66 -15.29
N MET A 109 5.38 -0.72 -15.47
CA MET A 109 6.00 -0.50 -16.78
C MET A 109 6.91 -1.67 -17.11
N ARG A 110 6.36 -2.64 -17.77
CA ARG A 110 7.13 -3.82 -18.16
C ARG A 110 7.97 -3.56 -19.41
#